data_0f7007b625b8619f1b807e5c39bcaa79
#
_entry.id   0f7007b625b8619f1b807e5c39bcaa79
#
_cell.length_a   1.000
_cell.length_b   1.000
_cell.length_c   1.000
_cell.angle_alpha   90.00
_cell.angle_beta   90.00
_cell.angle_gamma   90.00
#
_symmetry.space_group_name_H-M   'P 1'
#
loop_
_entity.id
_entity.type
_entity.pdbx_description
1 polymer ?
#
loop_
_entity_poly.entity_id
_entity_poly.type
_entity_poly.pdbx_seq_one_letter_code
_entity_poly.pdbx_strand_id
1 'polypeptide(L)'
;MKFSCIVGNPPYNKGKLIQIYPHFYLWARKNCDQISMIFPSAWQEPKNKNGLQHMNTEDVKYDKQIVFIDNIVDGFKGISGAKNTNIVYWRKGYDNGLNGKQLVYTDGKNPQEMKFVISTKELEKIKEIEDFAKLIKDSDGFTSIKSDIHLKAYGIRTYFSDDKKSLPPMNDEKIEDGITVYGMINKSTRVKKYVDDNYPFPRISKSLNKYKIFIPSVWGNLSKDFIGGSYSNICIAKPKDACTESYVESGNFDNFNDAKKHSKYFMSKFLRALLIINKTSIINSLKCYNYIPIQDYTEDFWNSDNIDDIDEGLFDKYNVPEDIRKFVRENIQPRTIDDILGYDGKD
;
A
#
# COMPACT_ATOMS: atom_id res chain seq x y z
N MET A 1 27.86 -5.12 32.20
CA MET A 1 28.98 -4.82 31.29
C MET A 1 28.52 -3.67 30.40
N LYS A 2 29.30 -2.60 30.30
CA LYS A 2 29.00 -1.45 29.42
C LYS A 2 29.93 -1.49 28.22
N PHE A 3 29.39 -1.29 27.03
CA PHE A 3 30.16 -1.22 25.81
C PHE A 3 30.30 0.23 25.37
N SER A 4 31.43 0.60 24.76
CA SER A 4 31.59 1.96 24.21
C SER A 4 30.72 2.14 22.97
N CYS A 5 30.60 1.11 22.16
CA CYS A 5 29.80 1.10 20.92
C CYS A 5 29.23 -0.27 20.64
N ILE A 6 28.02 -0.31 20.08
CA ILE A 6 27.40 -1.53 19.53
C ILE A 6 27.06 -1.24 18.07
N VAL A 7 27.61 -2.08 17.18
CA VAL A 7 27.38 -2.03 15.74
C VAL A 7 26.78 -3.36 15.31
N GLY A 8 25.75 -3.36 14.48
CA GLY A 8 25.19 -4.63 14.04
C GLY A 8 23.99 -4.53 13.10
N ASN A 9 23.67 -5.69 12.56
CA ASN A 9 22.45 -5.96 11.82
C ASN A 9 21.69 -7.06 12.55
N PRO A 10 20.83 -6.72 13.54
CA PRO A 10 20.14 -7.71 14.34
C PRO A 10 19.13 -8.49 13.49
N PRO A 11 18.76 -9.71 13.89
CA PRO A 11 17.69 -10.43 13.22
C PRO A 11 16.39 -9.65 13.31
N TYR A 12 15.68 -9.53 12.18
CA TYR A 12 14.48 -8.68 12.10
C TYR A 12 13.26 -9.37 12.69
N ASN A 13 13.10 -10.66 12.44
CA ASN A 13 11.91 -11.42 12.83
C ASN A 13 12.26 -12.73 13.52
N LYS A 14 11.42 -13.15 14.46
CA LYS A 14 11.35 -14.51 14.98
C LYS A 14 10.15 -15.21 14.35
N GLY A 15 10.39 -16.17 13.43
CA GLY A 15 9.32 -16.78 12.65
C GLY A 15 8.70 -15.79 11.65
N LYS A 16 7.43 -16.00 11.29
CA LYS A 16 6.77 -15.24 10.22
C LYS A 16 6.18 -13.88 10.66
N LEU A 17 5.96 -13.64 11.96
CA LEU A 17 5.11 -12.54 12.42
C LEU A 17 5.67 -11.71 13.59
N ILE A 18 6.72 -12.15 14.27
CA ILE A 18 7.22 -11.46 15.47
C ILE A 18 8.47 -10.66 15.11
N GLN A 19 8.39 -9.35 15.18
CA GLN A 19 9.53 -8.46 14.99
C GLN A 19 10.34 -8.40 16.30
N ILE A 20 11.65 -8.69 16.22
CA ILE A 20 12.52 -8.74 17.40
C ILE A 20 13.64 -7.69 17.40
N TYR A 21 13.93 -7.06 16.26
CA TYR A 21 14.97 -6.02 16.19
C TYR A 21 14.77 -4.83 17.14
N PRO A 22 13.53 -4.40 17.50
CA PRO A 22 13.34 -3.32 18.46
C PRO A 22 13.93 -3.63 19.83
N HIS A 23 13.86 -4.91 20.24
CA HIS A 23 14.44 -5.33 21.53
C HIS A 23 15.96 -5.23 21.54
N PHE A 24 16.61 -5.51 20.40
CA PHE A 24 18.07 -5.34 20.28
C PHE A 24 18.48 -3.87 20.39
N TYR A 25 17.75 -2.98 19.74
CA TYR A 25 18.03 -1.54 19.82
C TYR A 25 17.82 -1.00 21.24
N LEU A 26 16.71 -1.31 21.87
CA LEU A 26 16.42 -0.87 23.25
C LEU A 26 17.41 -1.44 24.27
N TRP A 27 17.85 -2.69 24.07
CA TRP A 27 18.88 -3.28 24.90
C TRP A 27 20.24 -2.57 24.69
N ALA A 28 20.62 -2.29 23.46
CA ALA A 28 21.84 -1.58 23.13
C ALA A 28 21.88 -0.18 23.77
N ARG A 29 20.78 0.59 23.70
CA ARG A 29 20.66 1.92 24.36
C ARG A 29 20.94 1.89 25.87
N LYS A 30 20.59 0.80 26.53
CA LYS A 30 20.85 0.63 27.98
C LYS A 30 22.30 0.25 28.29
N ASN A 31 23.00 -0.37 27.35
CA ASN A 31 24.27 -1.05 27.59
C ASN A 31 25.48 -0.42 26.88
N CYS A 32 25.31 0.65 26.08
CA CYS A 32 26.41 1.34 25.42
C CYS A 32 26.20 2.83 25.33
N ASP A 33 27.25 3.54 24.89
CA ASP A 33 27.24 4.98 24.69
C ASP A 33 27.02 5.39 23.23
N GLN A 34 27.23 4.44 22.29
CA GLN A 34 27.01 4.64 20.85
C GLN A 34 26.41 3.41 20.20
N ILE A 35 25.49 3.61 19.26
CA ILE A 35 24.86 2.55 18.49
C ILE A 35 24.92 2.89 16.99
N SER A 36 25.26 1.90 16.19
CA SER A 36 25.05 1.94 14.74
C SER A 36 24.40 0.62 14.31
N MET A 37 23.10 0.64 14.01
CA MET A 37 22.36 -0.57 13.69
C MET A 37 21.54 -0.43 12.41
N ILE A 38 21.43 -1.54 11.68
CA ILE A 38 20.62 -1.64 10.47
C ILE A 38 19.27 -2.23 10.85
N PHE A 39 18.17 -1.56 10.46
CA PHE A 39 16.80 -1.99 10.72
C PHE A 39 15.91 -1.88 9.47
N PRO A 40 14.79 -2.64 9.41
CA PRO A 40 13.72 -2.31 8.47
C PRO A 40 13.18 -0.91 8.75
N SER A 41 12.91 -0.11 7.70
CA SER A 41 12.43 1.28 7.84
C SER A 41 10.99 1.41 8.40
N ALA A 42 10.25 0.33 8.44
CA ALA A 42 8.84 0.30 8.87
C ALA A 42 8.57 0.81 10.31
N TRP A 43 9.59 0.90 11.18
CA TRP A 43 9.45 1.48 12.52
C TRP A 43 9.16 2.98 12.49
N GLN A 44 9.49 3.65 11.40
CA GLN A 44 9.29 5.09 11.22
C GLN A 44 7.84 5.46 10.94
N GLU A 45 7.02 4.49 10.55
CA GLU A 45 5.62 4.73 10.21
C GLU A 45 4.75 4.88 11.47
N PRO A 46 4.00 6.00 11.61
CA PRO A 46 3.27 6.35 12.84
C PRO A 46 2.23 5.33 13.27
N LYS A 47 1.76 4.50 12.34
CA LYS A 47 0.62 3.59 12.54
C LYS A 47 0.96 2.10 12.52
N ASN A 48 2.25 1.76 12.49
CA ASN A 48 2.63 0.35 12.48
C ASN A 48 2.48 -0.27 13.87
N LYS A 49 1.42 -1.07 14.07
CA LYS A 49 1.07 -1.68 15.36
C LYS A 49 1.77 -3.01 15.63
N ASN A 50 2.51 -3.57 14.68
CA ASN A 50 3.06 -4.93 14.78
C ASN A 50 4.45 -4.92 15.43
N GLY A 51 4.49 -4.88 16.75
CA GLY A 51 5.74 -5.03 17.52
C GLY A 51 6.64 -3.79 17.58
N LEU A 52 6.34 -2.75 16.81
CA LEU A 52 7.10 -1.50 16.75
C LEU A 52 6.59 -0.43 17.72
N GLN A 53 5.55 -0.73 18.49
CA GLN A 53 4.97 0.21 19.47
C GLN A 53 6.02 0.78 20.44
N HIS A 54 7.09 0.03 20.71
CA HIS A 54 8.18 0.46 21.59
C HIS A 54 9.22 1.34 20.87
N MET A 55 9.32 1.29 19.53
CA MET A 55 10.21 2.16 18.77
C MET A 55 9.50 3.37 18.16
N ASN A 56 8.17 3.29 17.99
CA ASN A 56 7.30 4.41 17.63
C ASN A 56 6.80 5.22 18.80
N THR A 57 7.22 4.89 20.02
CA THR A 57 6.96 5.76 21.16
C THR A 57 7.72 7.07 20.99
N GLU A 58 7.21 8.14 21.54
CA GLU A 58 7.83 9.46 21.54
C GLU A 58 9.31 9.42 21.92
N ASP A 59 9.70 8.44 22.77
CA ASP A 59 11.06 8.22 23.23
C ASP A 59 12.07 7.81 22.14
N VAL A 60 11.62 7.25 21.03
CA VAL A 60 12.53 6.82 19.96
C VAL A 60 12.39 7.68 18.71
N LYS A 61 11.17 7.93 18.28
CA LYS A 61 10.89 8.74 17.08
C LYS A 61 11.36 10.19 17.24
N TYR A 62 11.30 10.71 18.47
CA TYR A 62 11.72 12.06 18.83
C TYR A 62 12.98 12.07 19.69
N ASP A 63 13.72 10.96 19.72
CA ASP A 63 14.93 10.85 20.53
C ASP A 63 16.00 11.85 20.03
N LYS A 64 16.24 12.86 20.85
CA LYS A 64 17.27 13.89 20.61
C LYS A 64 18.68 13.31 20.46
N GLN A 65 18.91 12.11 20.96
CA GLN A 65 20.20 11.43 20.94
C GLN A 65 20.45 10.64 19.66
N ILE A 66 19.47 10.54 18.74
CA ILE A 66 19.72 10.02 17.41
C ILE A 66 20.52 11.06 16.61
N VAL A 67 21.65 10.65 16.11
CA VAL A 67 22.57 11.51 15.36
C VAL A 67 22.16 11.58 13.91
N PHE A 68 21.89 10.42 13.29
CA PHE A 68 21.37 10.33 11.92
C PHE A 68 20.65 9.00 11.66
N ILE A 69 19.87 9.01 10.60
CA ILE A 69 19.27 7.81 9.99
C ILE A 69 19.61 7.84 8.51
N ASP A 70 20.25 6.79 8.00
CA ASP A 70 20.54 6.65 6.57
C ASP A 70 19.65 5.60 5.93
N ASN A 71 18.93 5.98 4.89
CA ASN A 71 18.14 5.05 4.09
C ASN A 71 19.04 4.33 3.09
N ILE A 72 19.28 3.05 3.32
CA ILE A 72 20.07 2.22 2.41
C ILE A 72 19.22 1.87 1.20
N VAL A 73 19.26 2.71 0.17
CA VAL A 73 18.50 2.48 -1.07
C VAL A 73 19.18 1.42 -1.94
N ASP A 74 20.51 1.38 -1.96
CA ASP A 74 21.32 0.53 -2.85
C ASP A 74 22.39 -0.31 -2.13
N GLY A 75 22.45 -0.29 -0.80
CA GLY A 75 23.53 -0.89 -0.02
C GLY A 75 23.62 -2.42 -0.06
N PHE A 76 22.55 -3.09 -0.47
CA PHE A 76 22.48 -4.55 -0.52
C PHE A 76 22.12 -5.04 -1.92
N LYS A 77 22.98 -4.77 -2.91
CA LYS A 77 22.79 -5.29 -4.26
C LYS A 77 22.67 -6.82 -4.24
N GLY A 78 21.59 -7.34 -4.82
CA GLY A 78 21.35 -8.78 -4.93
C GLY A 78 20.57 -9.42 -3.78
N ILE A 79 20.25 -8.70 -2.69
CA ILE A 79 19.40 -9.22 -1.61
C ILE A 79 17.96 -8.73 -1.80
N SER A 80 17.10 -9.65 -2.16
CA SER A 80 15.66 -9.38 -2.29
C SER A 80 15.08 -8.99 -0.93
N GLY A 81 14.47 -7.80 -0.83
CA GLY A 81 13.83 -7.30 0.40
C GLY A 81 14.63 -6.28 1.22
N ALA A 82 15.88 -5.98 0.84
CA ALA A 82 16.70 -4.98 1.54
C ALA A 82 16.35 -3.51 1.19
N LYS A 83 15.42 -3.27 0.28
CA LYS A 83 15.08 -1.93 -0.21
C LYS A 83 14.43 -1.00 0.84
N ASN A 84 14.03 -1.53 1.98
CA ASN A 84 13.34 -0.80 3.04
C ASN A 84 14.08 -0.94 4.37
N THR A 85 15.39 -0.74 4.36
CA THR A 85 16.23 -0.75 5.55
C THR A 85 16.89 0.59 5.74
N ASN A 86 17.22 0.92 6.99
CA ASN A 86 18.01 2.10 7.32
C ASN A 86 19.09 1.78 8.35
N ILE A 87 20.12 2.62 8.39
CA ILE A 87 21.10 2.66 9.47
C ILE A 87 20.64 3.71 10.47
N VAL A 88 20.50 3.33 11.73
CA VAL A 88 20.25 4.26 12.83
C VAL A 88 21.53 4.44 13.61
N TYR A 89 22.01 5.66 13.68
CA TYR A 89 23.14 6.04 14.54
C TYR A 89 22.62 6.85 15.73
N TRP A 90 22.90 6.37 16.94
CA TRP A 90 22.50 6.97 18.20
C TRP A 90 23.73 7.19 19.11
N ARG A 91 23.76 8.31 19.83
CA ARG A 91 24.83 8.65 20.76
C ARG A 91 24.26 9.19 22.05
N LYS A 92 24.64 8.57 23.16
CA LYS A 92 24.23 9.00 24.51
C LYS A 92 24.69 10.42 24.81
N GLY A 93 23.77 11.23 25.36
CA GLY A 93 24.05 12.62 25.70
C GLY A 93 24.15 13.59 24.53
N TYR A 94 23.95 13.11 23.30
CA TYR A 94 23.86 13.97 22.13
C TYR A 94 22.52 14.70 22.10
N ASP A 95 22.50 15.94 21.65
CA ASP A 95 21.27 16.68 21.34
C ASP A 95 21.33 17.11 19.88
N ASN A 96 20.43 16.59 19.07
CA ASN A 96 20.34 16.88 17.65
C ASN A 96 19.70 18.26 17.35
N GLY A 97 19.32 19.00 18.36
CA GLY A 97 18.76 20.36 18.20
C GLY A 97 17.35 20.41 17.60
N LEU A 98 16.74 19.27 17.31
CA LEU A 98 15.46 19.20 16.61
C LEU A 98 14.23 19.42 17.51
N ASN A 99 14.42 19.65 18.81
CA ASN A 99 13.37 19.97 19.81
C ASN A 99 12.10 19.10 19.66
N GLY A 100 12.27 17.78 19.49
CA GLY A 100 11.17 16.84 19.32
C GLY A 100 10.57 16.79 17.90
N LYS A 101 11.17 17.47 16.91
CA LYS A 101 10.85 17.30 15.49
C LYS A 101 11.56 16.06 14.93
N GLN A 102 10.91 15.40 13.99
CA GLN A 102 11.36 14.11 13.46
C GLN A 102 12.69 14.20 12.69
N LEU A 103 13.44 13.12 12.73
CA LEU A 103 14.77 12.96 12.19
C LEU A 103 14.82 12.67 10.69
N VAL A 104 15.93 12.73 10.20
CA VAL A 104 16.52 13.05 8.96
C VAL A 104 17.16 11.90 8.24
N TYR A 105 17.04 11.95 6.95
CA TYR A 105 17.57 11.00 6.00
C TYR A 105 18.69 11.57 5.18
N THR A 106 19.78 10.81 4.98
CA THR A 106 20.72 11.03 3.90
C THR A 106 20.40 10.06 2.76
N ASP A 107 20.58 10.47 1.54
CA ASP A 107 20.49 9.61 0.36
C ASP A 107 21.77 8.82 0.08
N GLY A 108 22.68 8.77 1.04
CA GLY A 108 23.98 8.07 0.94
C GLY A 108 25.01 8.77 0.05
N LYS A 109 24.73 9.96 -0.49
CA LYS A 109 25.58 10.59 -1.50
C LYS A 109 26.61 11.57 -0.97
N ASN A 110 26.43 12.12 0.26
CA ASN A 110 27.42 13.04 0.83
C ASN A 110 27.37 13.11 2.36
N PRO A 111 28.18 12.31 3.08
CA PRO A 111 28.20 12.31 4.55
C PRO A 111 28.63 13.64 5.18
N GLN A 112 29.23 14.53 4.42
CA GLN A 112 29.72 15.83 4.91
C GLN A 112 28.70 16.97 4.80
N GLU A 113 27.65 16.79 4.02
CA GLU A 113 26.51 17.70 3.93
C GLU A 113 25.27 17.15 4.62
N MET A 114 25.42 16.50 5.77
CA MET A 114 24.31 16.04 6.59
C MET A 114 23.53 17.24 7.16
N LYS A 115 22.79 17.90 6.30
CA LYS A 115 21.65 18.70 6.70
C LYS A 115 20.55 17.71 7.08
N PHE A 116 20.23 17.70 8.35
CA PHE A 116 19.07 17.07 8.89
C PHE A 116 17.81 17.67 8.24
N VAL A 117 17.35 17.03 7.22
CA VAL A 117 16.13 17.34 6.53
C VAL A 117 15.33 16.05 6.49
N ILE A 118 14.38 15.89 7.37
CA ILE A 118 13.11 15.48 6.79
C ILE A 118 12.91 16.55 5.72
N SER A 119 12.91 16.16 4.46
CA SER A 119 12.62 17.19 3.49
C SER A 119 11.32 17.77 3.98
N THR A 120 11.29 19.07 4.27
CA THR A 120 10.06 19.78 4.60
C THR A 120 8.98 19.42 3.59
N LYS A 121 9.36 19.15 2.35
CA LYS A 121 8.52 18.62 1.27
C LYS A 121 7.90 17.24 1.54
N GLU A 122 8.58 16.29 2.19
CA GLU A 122 7.95 14.98 2.49
C GLU A 122 7.06 15.04 3.72
N LEU A 123 7.36 15.88 4.72
CA LEU A 123 6.47 16.15 5.83
C LEU A 123 5.26 16.99 5.42
N GLU A 124 5.46 17.99 4.58
CA GLU A 124 4.40 18.77 3.97
C GLU A 124 3.51 17.86 3.14
N LYS A 125 4.07 16.99 2.32
CA LYS A 125 3.34 15.99 1.53
C LYS A 125 2.52 15.03 2.39
N ILE A 126 3.05 14.56 3.51
CA ILE A 126 2.30 13.70 4.44
C ILE A 126 1.18 14.49 5.12
N LYS A 127 1.44 15.72 5.53
CA LYS A 127 0.45 16.59 6.15
C LYS A 127 -0.71 16.89 5.21
N GLU A 128 -0.44 17.27 3.97
CA GLU A 128 -1.48 17.56 2.97
C GLU A 128 -2.36 16.34 2.69
N ILE A 129 -1.77 15.14 2.62
CA ILE A 129 -2.54 13.90 2.49
C ILE A 129 -3.36 13.61 3.77
N GLU A 130 -2.81 13.87 4.96
CA GLU A 130 -3.56 13.71 6.21
C GLU A 130 -4.71 14.71 6.33
N ASP A 131 -4.50 15.96 5.96
CA ASP A 131 -5.53 16.99 5.93
C ASP A 131 -6.61 16.66 4.90
N PHE A 132 -6.22 16.17 3.71
CA PHE A 132 -7.15 15.67 2.72
C PHE A 132 -8.00 14.50 3.22
N ALA A 133 -7.38 13.50 3.84
CA ALA A 133 -8.12 12.37 4.39
C ALA A 133 -9.07 12.76 5.53
N LYS A 134 -8.67 13.71 6.35
CA LYS A 134 -9.53 14.24 7.40
C LYS A 134 -10.74 14.94 6.79
N LEU A 135 -10.53 15.82 5.80
CA LEU A 135 -11.60 16.48 5.07
C LEU A 135 -12.63 15.48 4.55
N ILE A 136 -12.15 14.42 3.86
CA ILE A 136 -13.04 13.40 3.29
C ILE A 136 -13.78 12.62 4.38
N LYS A 137 -13.08 12.23 5.45
CA LYS A 137 -13.70 11.49 6.56
C LYS A 137 -14.76 12.29 7.30
N ASP A 138 -14.56 13.61 7.41
CA ASP A 138 -15.45 14.53 8.11
C ASP A 138 -16.59 15.03 7.18
N SER A 139 -16.64 14.63 5.90
CA SER A 139 -17.72 15.00 4.98
C SER A 139 -19.04 14.33 5.36
N ASP A 140 -20.14 15.02 5.06
CA ASP A 140 -21.50 14.52 5.34
C ASP A 140 -21.76 13.18 4.63
N GLY A 141 -22.33 12.24 5.35
CA GLY A 141 -22.68 10.92 4.83
C GLY A 141 -21.48 10.02 4.52
N PHE A 142 -20.27 10.34 5.01
CA PHE A 142 -19.09 9.51 4.78
C PHE A 142 -19.32 8.06 5.20
N THR A 143 -19.19 7.16 4.25
CA THR A 143 -19.12 5.71 4.47
C THR A 143 -17.90 5.16 3.73
N SER A 144 -17.05 4.43 4.44
CA SER A 144 -15.83 3.87 3.85
C SER A 144 -16.13 2.75 2.88
N ILE A 145 -15.49 2.75 1.70
CA ILE A 145 -15.53 1.66 0.71
C ILE A 145 -14.99 0.33 1.24
N LYS A 146 -14.40 0.33 2.42
CA LYS A 146 -13.82 -0.86 3.06
C LYS A 146 -14.78 -2.04 3.16
N SER A 147 -16.10 -1.80 3.26
CA SER A 147 -17.13 -2.84 3.28
C SER A 147 -17.24 -3.61 1.96
N ASP A 148 -16.85 -2.96 0.84
CA ASP A 148 -16.90 -3.53 -0.50
C ASP A 148 -15.56 -4.14 -0.93
N ILE A 149 -14.56 -4.15 -0.04
CA ILE A 149 -13.24 -4.69 -0.30
C ILE A 149 -13.14 -6.11 0.26
N HIS A 150 -12.97 -7.06 -0.63
CA HIS A 150 -12.87 -8.48 -0.29
C HIS A 150 -11.45 -8.99 -0.51
N LEU A 151 -10.68 -9.05 0.58
CA LEU A 151 -9.42 -9.77 0.59
C LEU A 151 -9.71 -11.27 0.64
N LYS A 152 -9.00 -12.05 -0.19
CA LYS A 152 -9.15 -13.52 -0.22
C LYS A 152 -10.59 -13.96 -0.51
N ALA A 153 -11.23 -13.30 -1.46
CA ALA A 153 -12.65 -13.46 -1.79
C ALA A 153 -13.06 -14.92 -2.01
N TYR A 154 -12.18 -15.74 -2.62
CA TYR A 154 -12.43 -17.16 -2.93
C TYR A 154 -11.55 -18.12 -2.11
N GLY A 155 -10.65 -17.61 -1.29
CA GLY A 155 -9.77 -18.42 -0.44
C GLY A 155 -8.65 -19.16 -1.17
N ILE A 156 -8.44 -18.89 -2.46
CA ILE A 156 -7.35 -19.47 -3.26
C ILE A 156 -6.09 -18.67 -3.03
N ARG A 157 -4.97 -19.33 -2.74
CA ARG A 157 -3.68 -18.69 -2.51
C ARG A 157 -3.16 -17.96 -3.74
N THR A 158 -2.13 -17.13 -3.54
CA THR A 158 -1.56 -16.24 -4.57
C THR A 158 -1.18 -16.97 -5.85
N TYR A 159 -0.51 -18.11 -5.73
CA TYR A 159 -0.10 -18.92 -6.89
C TYR A 159 -0.95 -20.17 -7.01
N PHE A 160 -1.35 -20.51 -8.23
CA PHE A 160 -2.09 -21.74 -8.49
C PHE A 160 -1.38 -23.02 -8.04
N SER A 161 -0.04 -22.96 -7.90
CA SER A 161 0.76 -24.07 -7.38
C SER A 161 0.62 -24.28 -5.88
N ASP A 162 0.21 -23.27 -5.12
CA ASP A 162 0.22 -23.31 -3.65
C ASP A 162 -0.89 -24.20 -3.09
N ASP A 163 -1.98 -24.39 -3.83
CA ASP A 163 -3.16 -25.15 -3.43
C ASP A 163 -3.25 -26.57 -4.05
N LYS A 164 -2.22 -27.00 -4.80
CA LYS A 164 -2.23 -28.27 -5.52
C LYS A 164 -2.55 -29.53 -4.67
N LYS A 165 -2.35 -29.43 -3.36
CA LYS A 165 -2.61 -30.55 -2.42
C LYS A 165 -3.98 -30.49 -1.77
N SER A 166 -4.66 -29.35 -1.85
CA SER A 166 -5.91 -29.06 -1.11
C SER A 166 -7.10 -28.82 -2.01
N LEU A 167 -6.89 -28.45 -3.26
CA LEU A 167 -7.94 -28.16 -4.23
C LEU A 167 -7.77 -29.02 -5.50
N PRO A 168 -8.87 -29.37 -6.17
CA PRO A 168 -8.81 -30.01 -7.47
C PRO A 168 -8.02 -29.17 -8.49
N PRO A 169 -7.38 -29.80 -9.48
CA PRO A 169 -6.66 -29.09 -10.52
C PRO A 169 -7.61 -28.20 -11.33
N MET A 170 -7.14 -27.03 -11.74
CA MET A 170 -7.84 -26.09 -12.60
C MET A 170 -7.36 -26.27 -14.05
N ASN A 171 -8.27 -26.12 -15.01
CA ASN A 171 -7.97 -26.27 -16.43
C ASN A 171 -7.30 -25.03 -17.00
N ASP A 172 -6.49 -25.26 -18.05
CA ASP A 172 -5.89 -24.18 -18.85
C ASP A 172 -6.83 -23.73 -19.97
N GLU A 173 -7.75 -24.60 -20.40
CA GLU A 173 -8.74 -24.33 -21.45
C GLU A 173 -10.06 -23.89 -20.85
N LYS A 174 -10.72 -22.95 -21.54
CA LYS A 174 -12.03 -22.41 -21.13
C LYS A 174 -13.08 -23.51 -21.09
N ILE A 175 -13.84 -23.53 -20.02
CA ILE A 175 -14.99 -24.41 -19.82
C ILE A 175 -16.25 -23.60 -20.15
N GLU A 176 -17.12 -24.14 -21.00
CA GLU A 176 -18.42 -23.56 -21.30
C GLU A 176 -19.24 -23.48 -20.00
N ASP A 177 -19.84 -22.33 -19.75
CA ASP A 177 -20.56 -22.03 -18.50
C ASP A 177 -19.79 -22.17 -17.19
N GLY A 178 -18.47 -22.39 -17.26
CA GLY A 178 -17.60 -22.51 -16.10
C GLY A 178 -17.23 -21.17 -15.48
N ILE A 179 -16.45 -21.24 -14.41
CA ILE A 179 -15.91 -20.10 -13.68
C ILE A 179 -14.49 -19.83 -14.17
N THR A 180 -14.20 -18.56 -14.51
CA THR A 180 -12.85 -18.09 -14.83
C THR A 180 -12.14 -17.64 -13.58
N VAL A 181 -10.94 -18.15 -13.29
CA VAL A 181 -10.16 -17.81 -12.11
C VAL A 181 -8.89 -17.04 -12.52
N TYR A 182 -8.84 -15.78 -12.12
CA TYR A 182 -7.68 -14.91 -12.34
C TYR A 182 -6.63 -15.11 -11.26
N GLY A 183 -5.38 -15.36 -11.63
CA GLY A 183 -4.33 -15.62 -10.65
C GLY A 183 -2.93 -15.55 -11.23
N MET A 184 -1.97 -16.12 -10.51
CA MET A 184 -0.56 -16.13 -10.88
C MET A 184 0.00 -17.55 -10.90
N ILE A 185 0.90 -17.83 -11.84
CA ILE A 185 1.70 -19.07 -11.85
C ILE A 185 3.07 -18.86 -11.21
N ASN A 186 3.59 -17.62 -11.21
CA ASN A 186 4.82 -17.20 -10.56
C ASN A 186 4.77 -15.69 -10.23
N LYS A 187 5.84 -15.12 -9.70
CA LYS A 187 5.93 -13.72 -9.25
C LYS A 187 5.65 -12.67 -10.34
N SER A 188 5.74 -13.02 -11.61
CA SER A 188 5.63 -12.08 -12.73
C SER A 188 4.53 -12.42 -13.72
N THR A 189 4.01 -13.66 -13.72
CA THR A 189 3.12 -14.15 -14.77
C THR A 189 1.71 -14.34 -14.25
N ARG A 190 0.79 -13.53 -14.75
CA ARG A 190 -0.65 -13.64 -14.52
C ARG A 190 -1.30 -14.46 -15.61
N VAL A 191 -2.21 -15.33 -15.22
CA VAL A 191 -2.96 -16.20 -16.13
C VAL A 191 -4.39 -16.36 -15.67
N LYS A 192 -5.24 -16.84 -16.58
CA LYS A 192 -6.58 -17.32 -16.28
C LYS A 192 -6.55 -18.85 -16.22
N LYS A 193 -7.29 -19.42 -15.26
CA LYS A 193 -7.61 -20.84 -15.19
C LYS A 193 -9.13 -20.99 -15.17
N TYR A 194 -9.62 -22.20 -15.46
CA TYR A 194 -11.03 -22.45 -15.63
C TYR A 194 -11.46 -23.65 -14.79
N VAL A 195 -12.65 -23.55 -14.18
CA VAL A 195 -13.23 -24.59 -13.34
C VAL A 195 -14.72 -24.70 -13.58
N ASP A 196 -15.30 -25.83 -13.22
CA ASP A 196 -16.74 -26.03 -13.26
C ASP A 196 -17.48 -25.17 -12.21
N ASP A 197 -18.78 -24.93 -12.41
CA ASP A 197 -19.62 -24.14 -11.52
C ASP A 197 -19.67 -24.68 -10.08
N ASN A 198 -19.48 -25.98 -9.88
CA ASN A 198 -19.49 -26.65 -8.58
C ASN A 198 -18.08 -26.80 -7.97
N TYR A 199 -17.08 -26.08 -8.47
CA TYR A 199 -15.72 -26.13 -7.95
C TYR A 199 -15.69 -25.78 -6.45
N PRO A 200 -15.02 -26.58 -5.60
CA PRO A 200 -15.06 -26.42 -4.15
C PRO A 200 -14.14 -25.28 -3.67
N PHE A 201 -14.50 -24.06 -3.98
CA PHE A 201 -13.79 -22.89 -3.44
C PHE A 201 -13.80 -22.90 -1.91
N PRO A 202 -12.70 -22.63 -1.22
CA PRO A 202 -12.65 -22.49 0.23
C PRO A 202 -13.60 -21.39 0.76
N ARG A 203 -13.91 -20.42 -0.09
CA ARG A 203 -14.89 -19.34 0.12
C ARG A 203 -15.58 -19.02 -1.19
N ILE A 204 -16.78 -18.47 -1.10
CA ILE A 204 -17.50 -17.95 -2.26
C ILE A 204 -17.87 -16.50 -1.95
N SER A 205 -17.38 -15.58 -2.79
CA SER A 205 -17.77 -14.18 -2.71
C SER A 205 -19.24 -13.99 -3.09
N LYS A 206 -19.90 -13.04 -2.43
CA LYS A 206 -21.28 -12.62 -2.78
C LYS A 206 -21.37 -12.06 -4.20
N SER A 207 -20.25 -11.53 -4.72
CA SER A 207 -20.15 -10.94 -6.05
C SER A 207 -19.76 -11.94 -7.15
N LEU A 208 -19.71 -13.27 -6.87
CA LEU A 208 -19.38 -14.25 -7.91
C LEU A 208 -20.27 -14.09 -9.16
N ASN A 209 -21.56 -13.88 -8.99
CA ASN A 209 -22.53 -13.74 -10.08
C ASN A 209 -22.86 -12.28 -10.42
N LYS A 210 -21.95 -11.35 -10.10
CA LYS A 210 -22.08 -9.91 -10.33
C LYS A 210 -20.86 -9.36 -11.05
N TYR A 211 -21.00 -8.17 -11.63
CA TYR A 211 -19.86 -7.39 -12.09
C TYR A 211 -19.11 -6.80 -10.90
N LYS A 212 -17.79 -6.77 -10.97
CA LYS A 212 -16.87 -6.29 -9.94
C LYS A 212 -15.55 -5.91 -10.58
N ILE A 213 -14.60 -5.46 -9.80
CA ILE A 213 -13.23 -5.25 -10.26
C ILE A 213 -12.24 -6.09 -9.44
N PHE A 214 -11.17 -6.51 -10.11
CA PHE A 214 -10.01 -7.14 -9.49
C PHE A 214 -8.85 -6.16 -9.48
N ILE A 215 -8.38 -5.83 -8.29
CA ILE A 215 -7.30 -4.90 -8.03
C ILE A 215 -6.07 -5.73 -7.61
N PRO A 216 -4.89 -5.53 -8.19
CA PRO A 216 -3.69 -6.21 -7.73
C PRO A 216 -3.48 -6.05 -6.22
N SER A 217 -3.27 -7.16 -5.51
CA SER A 217 -3.08 -7.15 -4.04
C SER A 217 -1.78 -6.48 -3.63
N VAL A 218 -0.81 -6.39 -4.55
CA VAL A 218 0.48 -5.74 -4.35
C VAL A 218 0.54 -4.48 -5.20
N TRP A 219 0.82 -3.37 -4.56
CA TRP A 219 0.97 -2.07 -5.21
C TRP A 219 2.28 -1.41 -4.80
N GLY A 220 2.97 -0.87 -5.78
CA GLY A 220 3.99 0.12 -5.60
C GLY A 220 5.37 -0.29 -6.07
N ASN A 221 5.79 0.30 -7.19
CA ASN A 221 7.14 0.76 -7.34
C ASN A 221 7.16 2.19 -6.80
N LEU A 222 8.07 2.49 -5.88
CA LEU A 222 8.32 3.86 -5.46
C LEU A 222 8.90 4.61 -6.67
N SER A 223 8.07 5.35 -7.37
CA SER A 223 8.57 6.34 -8.33
C SER A 223 9.26 7.43 -7.55
N LYS A 224 10.39 7.94 -8.04
CA LYS A 224 11.07 9.09 -7.44
C LYS A 224 10.25 10.38 -7.61
N ASP A 225 9.36 10.40 -8.60
CA ASP A 225 8.61 11.59 -9.01
C ASP A 225 7.22 11.68 -8.38
N PHE A 226 6.65 10.53 -7.95
CA PHE A 226 5.29 10.46 -7.44
C PHE A 226 5.23 9.76 -6.08
N ILE A 227 4.24 10.18 -5.26
CA ILE A 227 4.00 9.57 -3.97
C ILE A 227 3.18 8.29 -4.14
N GLY A 228 3.53 7.24 -3.38
CA GLY A 228 2.69 6.07 -3.19
C GLY A 228 2.71 5.02 -4.29
N GLY A 229 3.49 5.21 -5.36
CA GLY A 229 3.62 4.23 -6.42
C GLY A 229 2.33 4.04 -7.25
N SER A 230 2.26 2.95 -7.98
CA SER A 230 1.20 2.69 -8.95
C SER A 230 0.68 1.26 -8.85
N TYR A 231 -0.62 1.05 -9.08
CA TYR A 231 -1.13 -0.29 -9.41
C TYR A 231 -0.53 -0.76 -10.74
N SER A 232 -0.38 -2.06 -10.92
CA SER A 232 -0.52 -2.63 -12.25
C SER A 232 -2.01 -2.55 -12.65
N ASN A 233 -2.32 -2.87 -13.90
CA ASN A 233 -3.67 -2.78 -14.43
C ASN A 233 -4.70 -3.45 -13.53
N ILE A 234 -5.81 -2.81 -13.27
CA ILE A 234 -6.99 -3.43 -12.68
C ILE A 234 -7.81 -4.12 -13.78
N CYS A 235 -8.69 -5.02 -13.38
CA CYS A 235 -9.52 -5.76 -14.34
C CYS A 235 -10.99 -5.62 -13.97
N ILE A 236 -11.86 -5.30 -14.94
CA ILE A 236 -13.30 -5.45 -14.78
C ILE A 236 -13.63 -6.94 -14.93
N ALA A 237 -14.17 -7.52 -13.89
CA ALA A 237 -14.53 -8.93 -13.83
C ALA A 237 -16.04 -9.11 -14.04
N LYS A 238 -16.40 -10.11 -14.83
CA LYS A 238 -17.78 -10.45 -15.20
C LYS A 238 -18.42 -11.40 -14.16
N PRO A 239 -19.74 -11.62 -14.21
CA PRO A 239 -20.34 -12.77 -13.54
C PRO A 239 -19.58 -14.06 -13.86
N LYS A 240 -19.43 -14.94 -12.86
CA LYS A 240 -18.61 -16.16 -12.92
C LYS A 240 -17.10 -15.95 -13.06
N ASP A 241 -16.58 -14.74 -12.81
CA ASP A 241 -15.15 -14.52 -12.63
C ASP A 241 -14.79 -14.57 -11.14
N ALA A 242 -13.74 -15.31 -10.79
CA ALA A 242 -13.14 -15.43 -9.48
C ALA A 242 -11.65 -15.04 -9.51
N CYS A 243 -11.02 -14.88 -8.36
CA CYS A 243 -9.59 -14.56 -8.30
C CYS A 243 -8.87 -15.24 -7.13
N THR A 244 -7.56 -15.36 -7.28
CA THR A 244 -6.65 -15.77 -6.19
C THR A 244 -6.33 -14.59 -5.26
N GLU A 245 -5.60 -14.84 -4.16
CA GLU A 245 -5.08 -13.78 -3.25
C GLU A 245 -4.12 -12.80 -3.93
N SER A 246 -3.77 -13.01 -5.19
CA SER A 246 -3.01 -12.02 -5.99
C SER A 246 -3.82 -10.77 -6.34
N TYR A 247 -5.13 -10.83 -6.12
CA TYR A 247 -6.06 -9.73 -6.31
C TYR A 247 -6.88 -9.46 -5.04
N VAL A 248 -7.34 -8.23 -4.96
CA VAL A 248 -8.40 -7.75 -4.07
C VAL A 248 -9.63 -7.56 -4.93
N GLU A 249 -10.77 -8.08 -4.50
CA GLU A 249 -12.04 -7.87 -5.16
C GLU A 249 -12.75 -6.66 -4.59
N SER A 250 -13.38 -5.83 -5.44
CA SER A 250 -14.20 -4.70 -5.04
C SER A 250 -15.43 -4.56 -5.94
N GLY A 251 -16.56 -4.19 -5.32
CA GLY A 251 -17.83 -3.98 -6.00
C GLY A 251 -18.71 -5.22 -6.07
N ASN A 252 -20.00 -4.96 -6.34
CA ASN A 252 -21.05 -5.97 -6.45
C ASN A 252 -22.19 -5.40 -7.30
N PHE A 253 -21.97 -5.27 -8.62
CA PHE A 253 -22.84 -4.53 -9.54
C PHE A 253 -23.68 -5.46 -10.41
N ASP A 254 -24.92 -5.04 -10.67
CA ASP A 254 -25.84 -5.78 -11.55
C ASP A 254 -25.52 -5.56 -13.04
N ASN A 255 -24.87 -4.45 -13.38
CA ASN A 255 -24.56 -4.11 -14.75
C ASN A 255 -23.07 -3.73 -14.93
N PHE A 256 -22.61 -3.87 -16.18
CA PHE A 256 -21.24 -3.60 -16.57
C PHE A 256 -20.85 -2.12 -16.42
N ASN A 257 -21.80 -1.20 -16.66
CA ASN A 257 -21.52 0.23 -16.67
C ASN A 257 -21.14 0.74 -15.27
N ASP A 258 -21.79 0.26 -14.22
CA ASP A 258 -21.43 0.63 -12.85
C ASP A 258 -20.06 0.06 -12.44
N ALA A 259 -19.73 -1.16 -12.86
CA ALA A 259 -18.39 -1.72 -12.68
C ALA A 259 -17.33 -0.90 -13.44
N LYS A 260 -17.67 -0.40 -14.64
CA LYS A 260 -16.81 0.49 -15.44
C LYS A 260 -16.57 1.81 -14.72
N LYS A 261 -17.61 2.46 -14.15
CA LYS A 261 -17.48 3.67 -13.35
C LYS A 261 -16.64 3.41 -12.09
N HIS A 262 -16.89 2.28 -11.42
CA HIS A 262 -16.11 1.86 -10.25
C HIS A 262 -14.61 1.66 -10.58
N SER A 263 -14.31 1.10 -11.74
CA SER A 263 -12.92 0.93 -12.18
C SER A 263 -12.22 2.26 -12.42
N LYS A 264 -12.91 3.25 -13.01
CA LYS A 264 -12.41 4.62 -13.18
C LYS A 264 -12.13 5.30 -11.83
N TYR A 265 -13.02 5.10 -10.84
CA TYR A 265 -12.79 5.59 -9.48
C TYR A 265 -11.47 5.08 -8.90
N PHE A 266 -11.16 3.79 -9.07
CA PHE A 266 -9.88 3.24 -8.61
C PHE A 266 -8.67 3.75 -9.38
N MET A 267 -8.85 4.26 -10.60
CA MET A 267 -7.77 4.93 -11.37
C MET A 267 -7.57 6.38 -10.97
N SER A 268 -8.54 7.04 -10.32
CA SER A 268 -8.47 8.43 -9.94
C SER A 268 -7.30 8.73 -8.99
N LYS A 269 -6.70 9.90 -9.12
CA LYS A 269 -5.70 10.44 -8.20
C LYS A 269 -6.32 10.66 -6.82
N PHE A 270 -7.58 11.09 -6.77
CA PHE A 270 -8.37 11.29 -5.56
C PHE A 270 -8.34 10.04 -4.66
N LEU A 271 -8.79 8.88 -5.18
CA LEU A 271 -8.80 7.64 -4.42
C LEU A 271 -7.39 7.22 -4.02
N ARG A 272 -6.45 7.29 -4.94
CA ARG A 272 -5.08 6.80 -4.71
C ARG A 272 -4.32 7.66 -3.72
N ALA A 273 -4.58 8.97 -3.63
CA ALA A 273 -4.07 9.83 -2.57
C ALA A 273 -4.56 9.35 -1.19
N LEU A 274 -5.85 9.06 -1.05
CA LEU A 274 -6.43 8.57 0.20
C LEU A 274 -5.93 7.17 0.59
N LEU A 275 -5.64 6.32 -0.40
CA LEU A 275 -5.11 4.97 -0.17
C LEU A 275 -3.73 4.99 0.51
N ILE A 276 -2.90 5.99 0.22
CA ILE A 276 -1.52 6.10 0.70
C ILE A 276 -1.44 6.25 2.21
N ILE A 277 -2.38 6.93 2.85
CA ILE A 277 -2.35 7.31 4.27
C ILE A 277 -2.14 6.13 5.21
N ASN A 278 -2.82 5.02 4.95
CA ASN A 278 -2.72 3.83 5.79
C ASN A 278 -1.84 2.73 5.16
N LYS A 279 -1.10 3.07 4.11
CA LYS A 279 -0.27 2.11 3.38
C LYS A 279 1.11 2.00 4.02
N THR A 280 1.35 0.92 4.73
CA THR A 280 2.59 0.64 5.45
C THR A 280 3.47 -0.41 4.76
N SER A 281 3.02 -0.97 3.64
CA SER A 281 3.74 -1.98 2.87
C SER A 281 3.25 -1.99 1.42
N ILE A 282 3.92 -2.76 0.57
CA ILE A 282 3.46 -2.97 -0.81
C ILE A 282 2.12 -3.71 -0.91
N ILE A 283 1.66 -4.32 0.18
CA ILE A 283 0.40 -5.08 0.22
C ILE A 283 -0.76 -4.16 0.59
N ASN A 284 -1.85 -4.24 -0.16
CA ASN A 284 -3.10 -3.53 0.12
C ASN A 284 -3.88 -4.23 1.24
N SER A 285 -3.73 -3.76 2.47
CA SER A 285 -4.54 -4.24 3.60
C SER A 285 -5.89 -3.49 3.65
N LEU A 286 -6.87 -4.06 4.33
CA LEU A 286 -8.18 -3.40 4.52
C LEU A 286 -8.08 -2.00 5.15
N LYS A 287 -7.03 -1.73 5.92
CA LYS A 287 -6.81 -0.41 6.53
C LYS A 287 -6.55 0.69 5.50
N CYS A 288 -5.95 0.34 4.36
CA CYS A 288 -5.67 1.32 3.30
C CYS A 288 -6.96 1.99 2.79
N TYR A 289 -8.10 1.31 2.89
CA TYR A 289 -9.37 1.78 2.37
C TYR A 289 -10.21 2.58 3.39
N ASN A 290 -9.72 2.82 4.61
CA ASN A 290 -10.50 3.46 5.69
C ASN A 290 -10.97 4.88 5.38
N TYR A 291 -10.26 5.63 4.55
CA TYR A 291 -10.55 7.03 4.23
C TYR A 291 -11.17 7.22 2.85
N ILE A 292 -11.37 6.14 2.11
CA ILE A 292 -11.92 6.18 0.75
C ILE A 292 -13.44 6.09 0.86
N PRO A 293 -14.19 7.10 0.40
CA PRO A 293 -15.65 7.09 0.46
C PRO A 293 -16.24 6.13 -0.59
N ILE A 294 -17.35 5.49 -0.25
CA ILE A 294 -18.16 4.76 -1.22
C ILE A 294 -18.82 5.75 -2.18
N GLN A 295 -19.01 5.36 -3.44
CA GLN A 295 -19.67 6.17 -4.46
C GLN A 295 -20.94 5.50 -4.97
N ASP A 296 -21.92 6.29 -5.37
CA ASP A 296 -23.18 5.84 -5.94
C ASP A 296 -23.23 5.92 -7.49
N TYR A 297 -22.23 6.53 -8.10
CA TYR A 297 -22.02 6.64 -9.56
C TYR A 297 -23.16 7.37 -10.31
N THR A 298 -23.92 8.23 -9.64
CA THR A 298 -25.08 8.94 -10.23
C THR A 298 -24.72 10.23 -10.94
N GLU A 299 -23.62 10.89 -10.55
CA GLU A 299 -23.21 12.15 -11.13
C GLU A 299 -22.70 12.01 -12.57
N ASP A 300 -22.87 13.06 -13.37
CA ASP A 300 -22.56 13.08 -14.80
C ASP A 300 -21.06 12.90 -15.10
N PHE A 301 -20.17 13.39 -14.25
CA PHE A 301 -18.73 13.25 -14.46
C PHE A 301 -18.26 11.79 -14.55
N TRP A 302 -19.01 10.85 -13.98
CA TRP A 302 -18.71 9.41 -14.12
C TRP A 302 -18.79 8.89 -15.56
N ASN A 303 -19.43 9.63 -16.47
CA ASN A 303 -19.56 9.26 -17.87
C ASN A 303 -18.31 9.60 -18.69
N SER A 304 -17.42 10.47 -18.19
CA SER A 304 -16.16 10.78 -18.86
C SER A 304 -15.22 9.57 -18.89
N ASP A 305 -14.53 9.37 -20.01
CA ASP A 305 -13.43 8.41 -20.14
C ASP A 305 -12.06 9.04 -19.82
N ASN A 306 -12.01 10.33 -19.53
CA ASN A 306 -10.84 11.00 -19.00
C ASN A 306 -10.82 10.91 -17.47
N ILE A 307 -9.80 10.29 -16.89
CA ILE A 307 -9.67 10.12 -15.44
C ILE A 307 -9.48 11.46 -14.71
N ASP A 308 -8.87 12.46 -15.35
CA ASP A 308 -8.72 13.79 -14.75
C ASP A 308 -10.08 14.47 -14.55
N ASP A 309 -11.07 14.26 -15.43
CA ASP A 309 -12.45 14.77 -15.25
C ASP A 309 -13.15 14.10 -14.06
N ILE A 310 -12.86 12.79 -13.83
CA ILE A 310 -13.34 12.07 -12.64
C ILE A 310 -12.72 12.68 -11.38
N ASP A 311 -11.43 13.01 -11.40
CA ASP A 311 -10.76 13.65 -10.27
C ASP A 311 -11.37 15.01 -9.95
N GLU A 312 -11.60 15.86 -10.97
CA GLU A 312 -12.22 17.18 -10.77
C GLU A 312 -13.65 17.05 -10.22
N GLY A 313 -14.48 16.16 -10.79
CA GLY A 313 -15.81 15.89 -10.28
C GLY A 313 -15.81 15.45 -8.82
N LEU A 314 -14.86 14.60 -8.41
CA LEU A 314 -14.70 14.19 -7.03
C LEU A 314 -14.22 15.34 -6.13
N PHE A 315 -13.27 16.15 -6.60
CA PHE A 315 -12.83 17.33 -5.84
C PHE A 315 -13.99 18.31 -5.60
N ASP A 316 -14.83 18.53 -6.60
CA ASP A 316 -16.01 19.41 -6.48
C ASP A 316 -17.05 18.80 -5.53
N LYS A 317 -17.38 17.53 -5.68
CA LYS A 317 -18.32 16.80 -4.81
C LYS A 317 -17.96 16.92 -3.32
N TYR A 318 -16.68 16.87 -3.00
CA TYR A 318 -16.18 16.92 -1.61
C TYR A 318 -15.66 18.29 -1.19
N ASN A 319 -15.88 19.35 -2.00
CA ASN A 319 -15.40 20.71 -1.75
C ASN A 319 -13.92 20.75 -1.34
N VAL A 320 -13.08 19.99 -2.07
CA VAL A 320 -11.63 19.90 -1.77
C VAL A 320 -10.99 21.27 -2.06
N PRO A 321 -10.23 21.86 -1.10
CA PRO A 321 -9.52 23.13 -1.32
C PRO A 321 -8.50 23.06 -2.46
N GLU A 322 -8.27 24.19 -3.16
CA GLU A 322 -7.43 24.21 -4.37
C GLU A 322 -5.96 23.86 -4.11
N ASP A 323 -5.42 24.19 -2.96
CA ASP A 323 -4.08 23.80 -2.54
C ASP A 323 -3.93 22.27 -2.43
N ILE A 324 -4.94 21.58 -1.89
CA ILE A 324 -4.97 20.10 -1.82
C ILE A 324 -5.18 19.51 -3.22
N ARG A 325 -6.08 20.08 -4.05
CA ARG A 325 -6.28 19.63 -5.45
C ARG A 325 -4.97 19.70 -6.22
N LYS A 326 -4.31 20.85 -6.17
CA LYS A 326 -3.01 21.07 -6.82
C LYS A 326 -1.99 20.05 -6.35
N PHE A 327 -1.90 19.85 -5.04
CA PHE A 327 -1.00 18.85 -4.47
C PHE A 327 -1.28 17.44 -5.03
N VAL A 328 -2.54 16.98 -5.04
CA VAL A 328 -2.92 15.66 -5.56
C VAL A 328 -2.62 15.53 -7.05
N ARG A 329 -2.94 16.55 -7.87
CA ARG A 329 -2.65 16.56 -9.31
C ARG A 329 -1.15 16.40 -9.61
N GLU A 330 -0.29 17.08 -8.85
CA GLU A 330 1.15 17.16 -9.10
C GLU A 330 1.92 15.95 -8.52
N ASN A 331 1.43 15.35 -7.44
CA ASN A 331 2.19 14.35 -6.69
C ASN A 331 1.68 12.92 -6.84
N ILE A 332 0.48 12.71 -7.38
CA ILE A 332 -0.06 11.35 -7.62
C ILE A 332 0.08 11.02 -9.11
N GLN A 333 0.67 9.85 -9.38
CA GLN A 333 0.93 9.42 -10.77
C GLN A 333 -0.36 9.39 -11.60
N PRO A 334 -0.40 9.97 -12.82
CA PRO A 334 -1.56 9.88 -13.69
C PRO A 334 -1.84 8.44 -14.13
N ARG A 335 -3.12 8.13 -14.37
CA ARG A 335 -3.61 6.87 -14.90
C ARG A 335 -4.70 7.14 -15.94
N THR A 336 -4.89 6.21 -16.85
CA THR A 336 -5.87 6.30 -17.91
C THR A 336 -6.77 5.07 -17.95
N ILE A 337 -7.80 5.10 -18.77
CA ILE A 337 -8.67 3.94 -19.01
C ILE A 337 -7.91 2.76 -19.66
N ASP A 338 -6.79 3.00 -20.33
CA ASP A 338 -5.94 1.95 -20.90
C ASP A 338 -5.30 1.06 -19.84
N ASP A 339 -5.25 1.54 -18.60
CA ASP A 339 -4.80 0.77 -17.44
C ASP A 339 -5.89 -0.16 -16.87
N ILE A 340 -7.08 -0.22 -17.50
CA ILE A 340 -8.23 -1.04 -17.08
C ILE A 340 -8.45 -2.18 -18.08
N LEU A 341 -8.15 -3.39 -17.68
CA LEU A 341 -8.40 -4.57 -18.50
C LEU A 341 -9.90 -4.87 -18.57
N GLY A 342 -10.39 -5.20 -19.77
CA GLY A 342 -11.82 -5.46 -20.01
C GLY A 342 -12.69 -4.21 -20.03
N TYR A 343 -12.11 -3.01 -20.20
CA TYR A 343 -12.83 -1.74 -20.21
C TYR A 343 -13.84 -1.63 -21.36
N ASP A 344 -13.55 -2.21 -22.49
CA ASP A 344 -14.43 -2.26 -23.67
C ASP A 344 -15.39 -3.49 -23.70
N GLY A 345 -15.41 -4.26 -22.61
CA GLY A 345 -16.23 -5.48 -22.48
C GLY A 345 -15.65 -6.70 -23.23
N LYS A 346 -14.49 -6.56 -23.88
CA LYS A 346 -13.77 -7.67 -24.52
C LYS A 346 -12.84 -8.36 -23.54
N ASP A 347 -12.62 -9.68 -23.74
CA ASP A 347 -11.74 -10.51 -22.87
C ASP A 347 -10.26 -10.34 -23.19
#